data_306f0891ce5dd747e942b1d9c79da433
#
_entry.id   306f0891ce5dd747e942b1d9c79da433
#
_cell.length_a   1.000
_cell.length_b   1.000
_cell.length_c   1.000
_cell.angle_alpha   90.00
_cell.angle_beta   90.00
_cell.angle_gamma   90.00
#
_symmetry.space_group_name_H-M   'P 1'
#
loop_
_entity.id
_entity.type
_entity.pdbx_description
1 polymer ?
#
loop_
_entity_poly.entity_id
_entity_poly.type
_entity_poly.pdbx_seq_one_letter_code
_entity_poly.pdbx_strand_id
1 'polypeptide(L)'
;DTDGDGLTDCEETTGIDDPSTPDDPTTFTGGPTSDPTDPCNPITTGCEAIIEVTKTADVSGTELNNKIFYTIEVKNIGDIVLTDITLVDSFLDANGNIISLTEEPVFDSADQGSFEGTLLVGETATYYASFKITQPAINAGGVSNSVVATASTRSSGAVTDTSDDGDDLDGNASDDPTITELGCLLIFNEFSPNGDGVNDTLIINCIENFPNNKLEVYNRWGNKVYEKRAYNNDWDGTSNGRATINSSEKLPVGTYYYVLDFGDGSKPKVGWLYINR
;
A
#
# COMPACT_ATOMS: atom_id res chain seq x y z
N ASP A 1 -10.24 -30.60 24.75
CA ASP A 1 -11.01 -29.47 24.17
C ASP A 1 -10.03 -28.28 23.98
N THR A 2 -9.24 -28.37 22.91
CA THR A 2 -8.17 -27.40 22.63
C THR A 2 -8.74 -26.13 22.01
N ASP A 3 -9.81 -26.24 21.25
CA ASP A 3 -10.46 -25.12 20.54
C ASP A 3 -11.70 -24.56 21.23
N GLY A 4 -12.22 -25.27 22.29
CA GLY A 4 -13.29 -24.79 23.16
C GLY A 4 -14.70 -24.95 22.59
N ASP A 5 -14.91 -25.84 21.63
CA ASP A 5 -16.23 -26.09 21.02
C ASP A 5 -17.12 -27.02 21.85
N GLY A 6 -16.56 -27.63 22.90
CA GLY A 6 -17.23 -28.51 23.86
C GLY A 6 -17.03 -30.01 23.59
N LEU A 7 -16.32 -30.38 22.54
CA LEU A 7 -15.82 -31.72 22.30
C LEU A 7 -14.41 -31.85 22.90
N THR A 8 -14.02 -33.06 23.28
CA THR A 8 -12.63 -33.30 23.68
C THR A 8 -11.79 -33.67 22.46
N ASP A 9 -10.49 -33.31 22.47
CA ASP A 9 -9.54 -33.68 21.41
C ASP A 9 -9.56 -35.19 21.11
N CYS A 10 -9.92 -35.99 22.09
CA CYS A 10 -10.05 -37.45 21.95
C CYS A 10 -11.33 -37.81 21.17
N GLU A 11 -12.45 -37.18 21.47
CA GLU A 11 -13.73 -37.37 20.76
C GLU A 11 -13.62 -36.95 19.32
N GLU A 12 -12.97 -35.81 19.08
CA GLU A 12 -12.76 -35.29 17.74
C GLU A 12 -11.84 -36.18 16.89
N THR A 13 -10.75 -36.67 17.46
CA THR A 13 -9.78 -37.50 16.70
C THR A 13 -10.21 -38.93 16.54
N THR A 14 -10.98 -39.49 17.47
CA THR A 14 -11.38 -40.89 17.46
C THR A 14 -12.81 -41.12 17.03
N GLY A 15 -13.67 -40.10 17.14
CA GLY A 15 -15.12 -40.25 16.92
C GLY A 15 -15.79 -41.13 17.96
N ILE A 16 -15.17 -41.35 19.15
CA ILE A 16 -15.64 -42.18 20.23
C ILE A 16 -15.88 -41.27 21.45
N ASP A 17 -17.08 -41.38 22.04
CA ASP A 17 -17.47 -40.67 23.22
C ASP A 17 -16.50 -40.93 24.40
N ASP A 18 -15.99 -39.85 25.03
CA ASP A 18 -15.15 -39.96 26.23
C ASP A 18 -16.03 -40.01 27.49
N PRO A 19 -16.12 -41.17 28.13
CA PRO A 19 -16.98 -41.34 29.31
C PRO A 19 -16.50 -40.56 30.54
N SER A 20 -15.41 -39.85 30.49
CA SER A 20 -14.89 -39.01 31.58
C SER A 20 -15.42 -37.58 31.59
N THR A 21 -16.07 -37.15 30.50
CA THR A 21 -16.68 -35.83 30.38
C THR A 21 -18.20 -35.89 30.59
N PRO A 22 -18.83 -34.84 31.13
CA PRO A 22 -20.29 -34.77 31.19
C PRO A 22 -20.85 -34.61 29.78
N ASP A 23 -21.49 -35.66 29.29
CA ASP A 23 -22.13 -35.62 27.98
C ASP A 23 -23.07 -34.43 27.82
N ASP A 24 -22.88 -33.63 26.80
CA ASP A 24 -23.97 -32.90 26.20
C ASP A 24 -24.61 -33.78 25.09
N PRO A 25 -25.77 -34.41 25.36
CA PRO A 25 -26.39 -35.32 24.42
C PRO A 25 -26.87 -34.66 23.12
N THR A 26 -26.61 -33.36 22.97
CA THR A 26 -26.98 -32.59 21.77
C THR A 26 -25.82 -32.45 20.81
N THR A 27 -24.59 -32.69 21.25
CA THR A 27 -23.37 -32.35 20.46
C THR A 27 -22.65 -33.59 19.94
N PHE A 28 -22.60 -34.71 20.69
CA PHE A 28 -21.91 -35.90 20.21
C PHE A 28 -22.89 -37.00 19.72
N THR A 29 -22.86 -37.27 18.44
CA THR A 29 -23.69 -38.33 17.78
C THR A 29 -22.88 -39.48 17.22
N GLY A 30 -21.57 -39.61 17.54
CA GLY A 30 -20.69 -40.63 16.97
C GLY A 30 -20.44 -40.39 15.48
N GLY A 31 -20.11 -39.17 15.10
CA GLY A 31 -19.92 -38.74 13.74
C GLY A 31 -18.49 -38.88 13.19
N PRO A 32 -18.22 -38.39 12.01
CA PRO A 32 -16.87 -38.35 11.49
C PRO A 32 -15.96 -37.51 12.41
N THR A 33 -14.69 -37.89 12.47
CA THR A 33 -13.65 -37.15 13.20
C THR A 33 -13.62 -35.67 12.80
N SER A 34 -13.58 -34.78 13.76
CA SER A 34 -13.41 -33.35 13.57
C SER A 34 -11.95 -32.91 13.77
N ASP A 35 -11.68 -31.66 13.60
CA ASP A 35 -10.35 -31.08 13.79
C ASP A 35 -10.32 -30.43 15.19
N PRO A 36 -9.51 -30.91 16.16
CA PRO A 36 -9.48 -30.36 17.51
C PRO A 36 -8.91 -28.96 17.63
N THR A 37 -8.49 -28.35 16.52
CA THR A 37 -8.01 -26.97 16.46
C THR A 37 -8.97 -26.02 15.75
N ASP A 38 -10.12 -26.54 15.28
CA ASP A 38 -11.13 -25.76 14.56
C ASP A 38 -12.48 -25.85 15.29
N PRO A 39 -12.85 -24.86 16.13
CA PRO A 39 -14.08 -24.85 16.93
C PRO A 39 -15.35 -24.91 16.09
N CYS A 40 -15.21 -24.76 14.78
CA CYS A 40 -16.31 -24.80 13.83
C CYS A 40 -16.38 -26.12 13.04
N ASN A 41 -15.59 -27.11 13.40
CA ASN A 41 -15.55 -28.42 12.75
C ASN A 41 -15.81 -29.57 13.77
N PRO A 42 -17.00 -30.21 13.84
CA PRO A 42 -18.05 -30.21 12.78
C PRO A 42 -19.17 -29.16 12.92
N ILE A 43 -19.11 -28.27 13.89
CA ILE A 43 -20.16 -27.30 14.17
C ILE A 43 -19.97 -26.07 13.23
N THR A 44 -20.94 -25.84 12.34
CA THR A 44 -20.85 -24.75 11.34
C THR A 44 -21.79 -23.57 11.64
N THR A 45 -22.57 -23.64 12.71
CA THR A 45 -23.58 -22.62 13.03
C THR A 45 -22.97 -21.46 13.81
N GLY A 46 -22.95 -20.28 13.19
CA GLY A 46 -22.43 -19.06 13.81
C GLY A 46 -20.92 -18.83 13.58
N CYS A 47 -20.29 -19.68 12.79
CA CYS A 47 -18.87 -19.56 12.47
C CYS A 47 -18.66 -18.65 11.24
N GLU A 48 -17.73 -17.73 11.36
CA GLU A 48 -17.40 -16.78 10.31
C GLU A 48 -15.97 -16.99 9.81
N ALA A 49 -15.82 -17.04 8.49
CA ALA A 49 -14.51 -17.02 7.86
C ALA A 49 -14.15 -15.56 7.56
N ILE A 50 -13.10 -15.07 8.15
CA ILE A 50 -12.61 -13.72 7.94
C ILE A 50 -11.09 -13.75 7.78
N ILE A 51 -10.59 -13.11 6.75
CA ILE A 51 -9.17 -12.95 6.48
C ILE A 51 -8.83 -11.46 6.53
N GLU A 52 -7.66 -11.13 7.04
CA GLU A 52 -7.12 -9.77 7.08
C GLU A 52 -5.74 -9.78 6.44
N VAL A 53 -5.48 -8.82 5.56
CA VAL A 53 -4.22 -8.73 4.83
C VAL A 53 -3.57 -7.37 5.04
N THR A 54 -2.31 -7.38 5.50
CA THR A 54 -1.48 -6.17 5.60
C THR A 54 -0.27 -6.31 4.68
N LYS A 55 0.09 -5.23 4.00
CA LYS A 55 1.27 -5.19 3.12
C LYS A 55 2.09 -3.95 3.40
N THR A 56 3.31 -4.14 3.87
CA THR A 56 4.24 -3.05 4.18
C THR A 56 5.44 -3.06 3.27
N ALA A 57 6.11 -1.92 3.13
CA ALA A 57 7.32 -1.77 2.31
C ALA A 57 8.52 -1.31 3.13
N ASP A 58 9.67 -1.97 2.93
CA ASP A 58 10.99 -1.51 3.37
C ASP A 58 11.83 -1.13 2.16
N VAL A 59 12.35 0.09 2.15
CA VAL A 59 13.01 0.68 0.99
C VAL A 59 14.50 0.84 1.23
N SER A 60 15.33 0.08 0.52
CA SER A 60 16.80 0.16 0.64
C SER A 60 17.38 1.47 0.08
N GLY A 61 16.58 2.26 -0.62
CA GLY A 61 16.90 3.53 -1.26
C GLY A 61 15.95 3.78 -2.43
N THR A 62 15.93 5.01 -2.95
CA THR A 62 14.97 5.45 -4.00
C THR A 62 15.60 5.58 -5.39
N GLU A 63 16.86 5.16 -5.52
CA GLU A 63 17.64 5.27 -6.75
C GLU A 63 17.51 4.03 -7.64
N LEU A 64 17.93 4.17 -8.89
CA LEU A 64 18.00 3.08 -9.85
C LEU A 64 18.79 1.88 -9.29
N ASN A 65 18.21 0.68 -9.41
CA ASN A 65 18.72 -0.59 -8.92
C ASN A 65 18.65 -0.79 -7.38
N ASN A 66 18.24 0.17 -6.58
CA ASN A 66 17.84 -0.11 -5.20
C ASN A 66 16.65 -1.08 -5.19
N LYS A 67 16.36 -1.67 -4.06
CA LYS A 67 15.25 -2.60 -3.90
C LYS A 67 14.21 -2.07 -2.91
N ILE A 68 12.96 -2.34 -3.22
CA ILE A 68 11.84 -2.29 -2.30
C ILE A 68 11.55 -3.74 -1.91
N PHE A 69 11.48 -4.00 -0.61
CA PHE A 69 11.08 -5.28 -0.06
C PHE A 69 9.67 -5.14 0.51
N TYR A 70 8.78 -6.03 0.12
CA TYR A 70 7.43 -6.08 0.63
C TYR A 70 7.29 -7.24 1.61
N THR A 71 6.70 -6.95 2.76
CA THR A 71 6.23 -7.96 3.72
C THR A 71 4.71 -7.99 3.63
N ILE A 72 4.15 -9.17 3.42
CA ILE A 72 2.72 -9.40 3.34
C ILE A 72 2.35 -10.32 4.48
N GLU A 73 1.47 -9.89 5.36
CA GLU A 73 0.93 -10.67 6.44
C GLU A 73 -0.53 -11.01 6.12
N VAL A 74 -0.85 -12.29 6.15
CA VAL A 74 -2.20 -12.82 5.92
C VAL A 74 -2.65 -13.48 7.21
N LYS A 75 -3.67 -12.92 7.85
CA LYS A 75 -4.15 -13.34 9.15
C LYS A 75 -5.56 -13.91 9.09
N ASN A 76 -5.77 -15.03 9.72
CA ASN A 76 -7.11 -15.57 9.97
C ASN A 76 -7.69 -14.94 11.25
N ILE A 77 -8.63 -14.00 11.07
CA ILE A 77 -9.32 -13.35 12.19
C ILE A 77 -10.75 -13.89 12.39
N GLY A 78 -11.10 -14.96 11.65
CA GLY A 78 -12.36 -15.69 11.78
C GLY A 78 -12.26 -16.86 12.74
N ASP A 79 -13.31 -17.66 12.75
CA ASP A 79 -13.50 -18.81 13.65
C ASP A 79 -13.31 -20.16 12.95
N ILE A 80 -12.88 -20.15 11.68
CA ILE A 80 -12.75 -21.34 10.82
C ILE A 80 -11.34 -21.42 10.28
N VAL A 81 -10.77 -22.64 10.25
CA VAL A 81 -9.51 -22.90 9.56
C VAL A 81 -9.64 -22.55 8.06
N LEU A 82 -8.71 -21.79 7.56
CA LEU A 82 -8.64 -21.36 6.15
C LEU A 82 -7.66 -22.26 5.38
N THR A 83 -8.03 -22.62 4.16
CA THR A 83 -7.21 -23.44 3.26
C THR A 83 -7.11 -22.82 1.87
N ASP A 84 -6.23 -23.38 1.02
CA ASP A 84 -6.05 -22.95 -0.36
C ASP A 84 -5.81 -21.43 -0.51
N ILE A 85 -5.01 -20.88 0.40
CA ILE A 85 -4.68 -19.45 0.38
C ILE A 85 -3.88 -19.14 -0.87
N THR A 86 -4.37 -18.19 -1.64
CA THR A 86 -3.73 -17.68 -2.85
C THR A 86 -3.61 -16.17 -2.81
N LEU A 87 -2.51 -15.62 -3.33
CA LEU A 87 -2.24 -14.21 -3.42
C LEU A 87 -2.22 -13.76 -4.88
N VAL A 88 -2.92 -12.67 -5.18
CA VAL A 88 -2.87 -12.01 -6.49
C VAL A 88 -2.37 -10.59 -6.29
N ASP A 89 -1.16 -10.31 -6.76
CA ASP A 89 -0.52 -9.00 -6.63
C ASP A 89 -0.97 -8.04 -7.74
N SER A 90 -1.17 -6.78 -7.41
CA SER A 90 -1.46 -5.67 -8.31
C SER A 90 -0.39 -4.60 -8.14
N PHE A 91 0.55 -4.53 -9.07
CA PHE A 91 1.69 -3.64 -8.99
C PHE A 91 1.68 -2.60 -10.11
N LEU A 92 1.63 -1.33 -9.74
CA LEU A 92 1.48 -0.20 -10.65
C LEU A 92 2.61 0.80 -10.44
N ASP A 93 2.97 1.55 -11.50
CA ASP A 93 3.71 2.79 -11.35
C ASP A 93 2.79 3.94 -10.88
N ALA A 94 3.34 5.07 -10.46
CA ALA A 94 2.57 6.21 -9.99
C ALA A 94 1.68 6.87 -11.08
N ASN A 95 1.82 6.49 -12.35
CA ASN A 95 0.93 6.89 -13.44
C ASN A 95 -0.21 5.89 -13.66
N GLY A 96 -0.27 4.79 -12.89
CA GLY A 96 -1.28 3.74 -13.00
C GLY A 96 -1.01 2.71 -14.10
N ASN A 97 0.21 2.64 -14.64
CA ASN A 97 0.58 1.59 -15.56
C ASN A 97 0.98 0.31 -14.81
N ILE A 98 0.52 -0.83 -15.29
CA ILE A 98 0.87 -2.14 -14.72
C ILE A 98 2.37 -2.39 -14.95
N ILE A 99 3.07 -2.72 -13.89
CA ILE A 99 4.47 -3.16 -13.91
C ILE A 99 4.58 -4.50 -13.16
N SER A 100 5.74 -5.16 -13.23
CA SER A 100 5.93 -6.46 -12.59
C SER A 100 6.90 -6.36 -11.44
N LEU A 101 6.65 -7.10 -10.37
CA LEU A 101 7.59 -7.36 -9.31
C LEU A 101 8.86 -8.04 -9.86
N THR A 102 9.97 -7.94 -9.15
CA THR A 102 11.19 -8.69 -9.45
C THR A 102 11.10 -10.11 -8.88
N GLU A 103 10.51 -10.23 -7.70
CA GLU A 103 10.20 -11.48 -7.03
C GLU A 103 8.74 -11.39 -6.55
N GLU A 104 7.90 -12.30 -7.06
CA GLU A 104 6.49 -12.43 -6.67
C GLU A 104 6.39 -12.86 -5.20
N PRO A 105 5.22 -12.71 -4.54
CA PRO A 105 5.02 -13.16 -3.18
C PRO A 105 5.38 -14.63 -2.98
N VAL A 106 6.27 -14.91 -2.04
CA VAL A 106 6.73 -16.26 -1.65
C VAL A 106 6.47 -16.44 -0.17
N PHE A 107 5.85 -17.56 0.19
CA PHE A 107 5.62 -17.96 1.58
C PHE A 107 6.95 -18.10 2.33
N ASP A 108 7.02 -17.57 3.53
CA ASP A 108 8.15 -17.71 4.44
C ASP A 108 7.79 -18.59 5.63
N SER A 109 6.77 -18.21 6.38
CA SER A 109 6.41 -18.88 7.63
C SER A 109 4.97 -18.58 8.02
N ALA A 110 4.45 -19.39 8.97
CA ALA A 110 3.25 -19.12 9.72
C ALA A 110 3.56 -19.21 11.21
N ASP A 111 3.01 -18.30 12.02
CA ASP A 111 3.40 -18.11 13.42
C ASP A 111 2.98 -19.28 14.35
N GLN A 112 1.97 -20.07 13.96
CA GLN A 112 1.60 -21.30 14.63
C GLN A 112 2.16 -22.57 13.96
N GLY A 113 2.87 -22.40 12.83
CA GLY A 113 3.63 -23.47 12.16
C GLY A 113 2.89 -24.21 11.06
N SER A 114 1.77 -23.66 10.56
CA SER A 114 1.08 -24.22 9.39
C SER A 114 1.96 -24.17 8.15
N PHE A 115 1.70 -25.10 7.25
CA PHE A 115 2.31 -25.09 5.91
C PHE A 115 1.63 -24.04 5.01
N GLU A 116 2.34 -23.67 3.96
CA GLU A 116 1.80 -22.79 2.93
C GLU A 116 0.39 -23.20 2.49
N GLY A 117 -0.51 -22.22 2.41
CA GLY A 117 -1.88 -22.42 1.98
C GLY A 117 -2.87 -22.81 3.09
N THR A 118 -2.43 -22.88 4.34
CA THR A 118 -3.31 -23.18 5.49
C THR A 118 -3.09 -22.13 6.59
N LEU A 119 -4.17 -21.68 7.22
CA LEU A 119 -4.14 -20.83 8.42
C LEU A 119 -5.13 -21.36 9.46
N LEU A 120 -4.62 -21.68 10.62
CA LEU A 120 -5.43 -21.97 11.82
C LEU A 120 -6.12 -20.70 12.31
N VAL A 121 -7.08 -20.83 13.19
CA VAL A 121 -7.77 -19.68 13.81
C VAL A 121 -6.76 -18.82 14.57
N GLY A 122 -6.74 -17.53 14.27
CA GLY A 122 -5.82 -16.55 14.86
C GLY A 122 -4.39 -16.60 14.33
N GLU A 123 -4.07 -17.48 13.37
CA GLU A 123 -2.73 -17.63 12.81
C GLU A 123 -2.45 -16.55 11.74
N THR A 124 -1.19 -16.15 11.66
CA THR A 124 -0.67 -15.21 10.63
C THR A 124 0.40 -15.89 9.79
N ALA A 125 0.22 -15.88 8.47
CA ALA A 125 1.25 -16.28 7.51
C ALA A 125 1.96 -15.05 6.97
N THR A 126 3.29 -15.17 6.81
CA THR A 126 4.16 -14.12 6.26
C THR A 126 4.67 -14.53 4.87
N TYR A 127 4.59 -13.60 3.93
CA TYR A 127 5.13 -13.73 2.58
C TYR A 127 6.04 -12.55 2.28
N TYR A 128 7.04 -12.77 1.43
CA TYR A 128 7.95 -11.72 0.97
C TYR A 128 7.89 -11.58 -0.55
N ALA A 129 7.94 -10.33 -1.00
CA ALA A 129 8.08 -9.98 -2.40
C ALA A 129 9.15 -8.88 -2.56
N SER A 130 9.65 -8.65 -3.77
CA SER A 130 10.58 -7.55 -3.99
C SER A 130 10.44 -6.91 -5.37
N PHE A 131 10.80 -5.62 -5.43
CA PHE A 131 10.93 -4.87 -6.66
C PHE A 131 12.28 -4.21 -6.76
N LYS A 132 13.00 -4.47 -7.85
CA LYS A 132 14.22 -3.73 -8.18
C LYS A 132 13.84 -2.46 -8.95
N ILE A 133 14.13 -1.31 -8.36
CA ILE A 133 13.74 0.00 -8.89
C ILE A 133 14.29 0.19 -10.30
N THR A 134 13.38 0.51 -11.22
CA THR A 134 13.67 0.76 -12.63
C THR A 134 13.59 2.24 -12.98
N GLN A 135 14.23 2.66 -14.08
CA GLN A 135 14.14 4.04 -14.51
C GLN A 135 12.71 4.48 -14.85
N PRO A 136 11.84 3.66 -15.50
CA PRO A 136 10.45 4.01 -15.69
C PRO A 136 9.69 4.29 -14.39
N ALA A 137 9.90 3.49 -13.33
CA ALA A 137 9.26 3.70 -12.02
C ALA A 137 9.73 5.02 -11.37
N ILE A 138 11.03 5.35 -11.47
CA ILE A 138 11.58 6.64 -11.03
C ILE A 138 10.96 7.79 -11.82
N ASN A 139 10.87 7.69 -13.15
CA ASN A 139 10.28 8.73 -14.00
C ASN A 139 8.79 8.91 -13.72
N ALA A 140 8.09 7.85 -13.33
CA ALA A 140 6.70 7.92 -12.92
C ALA A 140 6.51 8.61 -11.55
N GLY A 141 7.58 8.67 -10.74
CA GLY A 141 7.57 9.28 -9.40
C GLY A 141 7.29 8.31 -8.27
N GLY A 142 7.11 7.02 -8.56
CA GLY A 142 6.83 6.03 -7.53
C GLY A 142 6.15 4.78 -8.05
N VAL A 143 5.79 3.93 -7.11
CA VAL A 143 5.05 2.69 -7.32
C VAL A 143 3.96 2.53 -6.26
N SER A 144 2.92 1.79 -6.61
CA SER A 144 1.79 1.44 -5.76
C SER A 144 1.57 -0.06 -5.83
N ASN A 145 1.47 -0.72 -4.70
CA ASN A 145 1.33 -2.16 -4.63
C ASN A 145 0.20 -2.57 -3.69
N SER A 146 -0.69 -3.44 -4.16
CA SER A 146 -1.72 -4.10 -3.37
C SER A 146 -1.68 -5.60 -3.63
N VAL A 147 -2.17 -6.39 -2.71
CA VAL A 147 -2.37 -7.83 -2.89
C VAL A 147 -3.78 -8.21 -2.47
N VAL A 148 -4.43 -9.06 -3.24
CA VAL A 148 -5.69 -9.69 -2.84
C VAL A 148 -5.38 -11.12 -2.41
N ALA A 149 -5.67 -11.44 -1.16
CA ALA A 149 -5.66 -12.81 -0.67
C ALA A 149 -7.05 -13.43 -0.84
N THR A 150 -7.07 -14.69 -1.23
CA THR A 150 -8.29 -15.51 -1.30
C THR A 150 -8.02 -16.82 -0.55
N ALA A 151 -8.93 -17.20 0.31
CA ALA A 151 -8.89 -18.47 1.03
C ALA A 151 -10.20 -19.23 0.88
N SER A 152 -10.11 -20.56 0.92
CA SER A 152 -11.25 -21.47 0.93
C SER A 152 -11.60 -21.87 2.35
N THR A 153 -12.88 -22.20 2.56
CA THR A 153 -13.36 -22.80 3.82
C THR A 153 -14.06 -24.13 3.52
N ARG A 154 -14.11 -25.01 4.49
CA ARG A 154 -14.79 -26.29 4.34
C ARG A 154 -16.30 -26.18 4.09
N SER A 155 -16.93 -25.08 4.52
CA SER A 155 -18.40 -24.99 4.58
C SER A 155 -19.03 -23.78 3.92
N SER A 156 -18.33 -22.69 3.69
CA SER A 156 -18.94 -21.40 3.33
C SER A 156 -18.44 -20.77 2.03
N GLY A 157 -17.58 -21.42 1.27
CA GLY A 157 -17.03 -20.89 0.03
C GLY A 157 -15.69 -20.17 0.23
N ALA A 158 -15.40 -19.19 -0.61
CA ALA A 158 -14.16 -18.44 -0.55
C ALA A 158 -14.36 -17.11 0.18
N VAL A 159 -13.35 -16.69 0.94
CA VAL A 159 -13.23 -15.35 1.52
C VAL A 159 -12.06 -14.62 0.88
N THR A 160 -12.17 -13.32 0.76
CA THR A 160 -11.15 -12.47 0.14
C THR A 160 -10.94 -11.21 0.96
N ASP A 161 -9.72 -10.72 0.92
CA ASP A 161 -9.37 -9.40 1.46
C ASP A 161 -8.30 -8.75 0.60
N THR A 162 -8.33 -7.42 0.55
CA THR A 162 -7.33 -6.59 -0.14
C THR A 162 -6.41 -5.99 0.90
N SER A 163 -5.11 -5.99 0.64
CA SER A 163 -4.13 -5.51 1.60
C SER A 163 -4.32 -4.04 1.95
N ASP A 164 -4.20 -3.78 3.24
CA ASP A 164 -3.98 -2.46 3.85
C ASP A 164 -2.48 -2.19 3.97
N ASP A 165 -2.04 -0.92 3.94
CA ASP A 165 -0.62 -0.58 4.06
C ASP A 165 -0.11 -0.53 5.51
N GLY A 166 -1.01 -0.65 6.48
CA GLY A 166 -0.73 -0.64 7.92
C GLY A 166 -0.58 0.75 8.53
N ASP A 167 -0.94 1.82 7.81
CA ASP A 167 -0.91 3.21 8.30
C ASP A 167 -2.31 3.86 8.35
N ASP A 168 -3.04 3.64 9.41
CA ASP A 168 -4.36 4.27 9.67
C ASP A 168 -4.33 5.81 9.82
N LEU A 169 -3.13 6.42 9.85
CA LEU A 169 -2.98 7.85 10.12
C LEU A 169 -2.99 8.71 8.85
N ASP A 170 -2.89 8.11 7.70
CA ASP A 170 -2.91 8.80 6.40
C ASP A 170 -4.32 9.21 5.95
N GLY A 171 -5.36 8.70 6.63
CA GLY A 171 -6.77 9.01 6.40
C GLY A 171 -7.56 7.89 5.73
N ASN A 172 -6.94 6.75 5.50
CA ASN A 172 -7.57 5.48 5.15
C ASN A 172 -7.20 4.43 6.20
N ALA A 173 -8.08 3.53 6.52
CA ALA A 173 -7.90 2.53 7.58
C ALA A 173 -8.22 1.11 7.09
N SER A 174 -8.35 0.92 5.80
CA SER A 174 -8.60 -0.39 5.20
C SER A 174 -8.45 -0.37 3.68
N ASP A 175 -7.93 -1.45 3.14
CA ASP A 175 -7.90 -1.75 1.70
C ASP A 175 -7.14 -0.72 0.84
N ASP A 176 -6.11 -0.08 1.37
CA ASP A 176 -5.33 0.86 0.59
C ASP A 176 -3.96 0.31 0.14
N PRO A 177 -3.47 0.80 -0.99
CA PRO A 177 -2.24 0.29 -1.54
C PRO A 177 -1.00 0.83 -0.82
N THR A 178 -0.01 0.00 -0.61
CA THR A 178 1.31 0.41 -0.15
C THR A 178 2.00 1.28 -1.21
N ILE A 179 2.12 2.57 -0.94
CA ILE A 179 2.74 3.54 -1.85
C ILE A 179 4.20 3.74 -1.51
N THR A 180 5.07 3.68 -2.51
CA THR A 180 6.48 4.06 -2.38
C THR A 180 6.81 5.16 -3.37
N GLU A 181 7.09 6.35 -2.86
CA GLU A 181 7.59 7.45 -3.69
C GLU A 181 9.04 7.16 -4.11
N LEU A 182 9.30 7.28 -5.42
CA LEU A 182 10.61 7.03 -6.01
C LEU A 182 11.12 8.25 -6.74
N GLY A 183 12.43 8.31 -6.78
CA GLY A 183 13.12 9.39 -7.45
C GLY A 183 13.21 10.63 -6.57
N CYS A 184 14.03 11.49 -7.03
CA CYS A 184 14.33 12.74 -6.37
C CYS A 184 13.41 13.91 -6.80
N LEU A 185 12.31 13.64 -7.53
CA LEU A 185 11.35 14.67 -7.95
C LEU A 185 10.44 15.13 -6.81
N LEU A 186 11.02 15.47 -5.68
CA LEU A 186 10.32 16.14 -4.61
C LEU A 186 10.13 17.61 -4.98
N ILE A 187 8.89 18.05 -5.13
CA ILE A 187 8.53 19.45 -5.30
C ILE A 187 8.11 19.97 -3.93
N PHE A 188 8.90 20.89 -3.39
CA PHE A 188 8.52 21.54 -2.13
C PHE A 188 7.31 22.43 -2.38
N ASN A 189 6.22 22.15 -1.69
CA ASN A 189 4.96 22.89 -1.86
C ASN A 189 4.97 24.28 -1.22
N GLU A 190 6.05 24.68 -0.58
CA GLU A 190 6.22 25.99 0.06
C GLU A 190 7.64 26.50 -0.11
N PHE A 191 7.78 27.78 -0.43
CA PHE A 191 9.05 28.49 -0.42
C PHE A 191 8.87 29.96 0.02
N SER A 192 9.95 30.60 0.52
CA SER A 192 9.90 31.94 1.11
C SER A 192 10.97 32.85 0.50
N PRO A 193 10.68 33.48 -0.66
CA PRO A 193 11.65 34.32 -1.38
C PRO A 193 11.83 35.70 -0.69
N ASN A 194 12.40 35.71 0.51
CA ASN A 194 12.63 36.89 1.36
C ASN A 194 14.09 37.39 1.28
N GLY A 195 15.00 36.61 0.67
CA GLY A 195 16.41 36.99 0.50
C GLY A 195 17.32 36.66 1.67
N ASP A 196 16.89 35.75 2.57
CA ASP A 196 17.68 35.30 3.72
C ASP A 196 18.63 34.15 3.40
N GLY A 197 18.56 33.61 2.19
CA GLY A 197 19.37 32.48 1.71
C GLY A 197 18.77 31.10 2.01
N VAL A 198 17.55 31.04 2.61
CA VAL A 198 16.87 29.80 2.93
C VAL A 198 15.52 29.74 2.20
N ASN A 199 15.31 28.71 1.39
CA ASN A 199 14.08 28.51 0.61
C ASN A 199 13.68 29.73 -0.26
N ASP A 200 14.64 30.48 -0.76
CA ASP A 200 14.41 31.67 -1.59
C ASP A 200 13.91 31.36 -3.01
N THR A 201 14.07 30.11 -3.44
CA THR A 201 13.63 29.65 -4.77
C THR A 201 12.78 28.38 -4.64
N LEU A 202 11.91 28.16 -5.63
CA LEU A 202 11.18 26.89 -5.74
C LEU A 202 12.14 25.78 -6.13
N ILE A 203 12.37 24.85 -5.22
CA ILE A 203 13.22 23.69 -5.45
C ILE A 203 12.38 22.52 -5.94
N ILE A 204 12.82 21.94 -7.04
CA ILE A 204 12.35 20.66 -7.58
C ILE A 204 13.57 19.76 -7.65
N ASN A 205 13.65 18.81 -6.73
CA ASN A 205 14.81 17.93 -6.70
C ASN A 205 14.97 17.17 -8.00
N CYS A 206 16.20 17.03 -8.47
CA CYS A 206 16.59 16.33 -9.70
C CYS A 206 15.90 16.81 -11.00
N ILE A 207 15.44 18.03 -11.03
CA ILE A 207 14.91 18.63 -12.25
C ILE A 207 15.96 18.68 -13.39
N GLU A 208 17.24 18.65 -13.01
CA GLU A 208 18.39 18.58 -13.92
C GLU A 208 18.42 17.32 -14.79
N ASN A 209 17.79 16.23 -14.34
CA ASN A 209 17.64 15.00 -15.12
C ASN A 209 16.65 15.15 -16.28
N PHE A 210 15.88 16.24 -16.30
CA PHE A 210 14.87 16.57 -17.31
C PHE A 210 15.22 17.87 -18.04
N PRO A 211 16.24 17.89 -18.91
CA PRO A 211 16.73 19.13 -19.53
C PRO A 211 15.71 19.81 -20.44
N ASN A 212 14.69 19.09 -20.91
CA ASN A 212 13.61 19.61 -21.74
C ASN A 212 12.36 20.00 -20.96
N ASN A 213 12.43 20.00 -19.62
CA ASN A 213 11.30 20.31 -18.78
C ASN A 213 10.72 21.71 -19.03
N LYS A 214 9.46 21.88 -18.64
CA LYS A 214 8.77 23.18 -18.67
C LYS A 214 7.95 23.34 -17.40
N LEU A 215 8.24 24.38 -16.63
CA LEU A 215 7.44 24.78 -15.47
C LEU A 215 6.51 25.93 -15.85
N GLU A 216 5.23 25.80 -15.52
CA GLU A 216 4.23 26.87 -15.60
C GLU A 216 3.58 27.05 -14.22
N VAL A 217 3.38 28.30 -13.80
CA VAL A 217 2.69 28.61 -12.54
C VAL A 217 1.49 29.51 -12.81
N TYR A 218 0.41 29.22 -12.12
CA TYR A 218 -0.88 29.88 -12.27
C TYR A 218 -1.39 30.40 -10.92
N ASN A 219 -2.04 31.55 -10.94
CA ASN A 219 -2.74 32.06 -9.76
C ASN A 219 -4.09 31.34 -9.56
N ARG A 220 -4.78 31.63 -8.46
CA ARG A 220 -6.10 31.02 -8.14
C ARG A 220 -7.22 31.30 -9.15
N TRP A 221 -7.03 32.24 -10.06
CA TRP A 221 -7.98 32.54 -11.14
C TRP A 221 -7.62 31.84 -12.46
N GLY A 222 -6.59 30.97 -12.47
CA GLY A 222 -6.14 30.26 -13.65
C GLY A 222 -5.28 31.12 -14.61
N ASN A 223 -4.86 32.32 -14.19
CA ASN A 223 -3.96 33.13 -15.03
C ASN A 223 -2.52 32.69 -14.82
N LYS A 224 -1.81 32.47 -15.92
CA LYS A 224 -0.38 32.12 -15.89
C LYS A 224 0.45 33.33 -15.43
N VAL A 225 1.19 33.14 -14.35
CA VAL A 225 2.03 34.16 -13.71
C VAL A 225 3.53 33.94 -13.93
N TYR A 226 3.92 32.68 -14.23
CA TYR A 226 5.29 32.34 -14.52
C TYR A 226 5.36 31.19 -15.54
N GLU A 227 6.39 31.19 -16.38
CA GLU A 227 6.71 30.11 -17.30
C GLU A 227 8.23 30.08 -17.52
N LYS A 228 8.82 28.88 -17.46
CA LYS A 228 10.21 28.67 -17.85
C LYS A 228 10.38 27.28 -18.47
N ARG A 229 11.09 27.22 -19.63
CA ARG A 229 11.63 25.99 -20.20
C ARG A 229 13.02 25.74 -19.61
N ALA A 230 13.39 24.46 -19.49
CA ALA A 230 14.63 24.05 -18.82
C ALA A 230 14.75 24.73 -17.44
N TYR A 231 13.69 24.58 -16.64
CA TYR A 231 13.66 25.07 -15.27
C TYR A 231 14.79 24.42 -14.47
N ASN A 232 15.49 25.19 -13.63
CA ASN A 232 16.70 24.78 -12.94
C ASN A 232 16.76 25.33 -11.49
N ASN A 233 15.63 25.36 -10.79
CA ASN A 233 15.53 25.77 -9.37
C ASN A 233 15.87 27.25 -9.10
N ASP A 234 15.62 28.13 -10.06
CA ASP A 234 16.01 29.53 -9.99
C ASP A 234 14.85 30.54 -9.88
N TRP A 235 13.60 30.05 -9.73
CA TRP A 235 12.46 30.94 -9.60
C TRP A 235 12.27 31.42 -8.15
N ASP A 236 12.32 32.72 -7.98
CA ASP A 236 12.22 33.42 -6.69
C ASP A 236 10.82 34.05 -6.44
N GLY A 237 9.78 33.56 -7.11
CA GLY A 237 8.44 34.12 -7.02
C GLY A 237 8.23 35.41 -7.82
N THR A 238 9.15 35.78 -8.72
CA THR A 238 8.97 36.90 -9.63
C THR A 238 8.10 36.49 -10.82
N SER A 239 7.14 37.34 -11.20
CA SER A 239 6.28 37.10 -12.35
C SER A 239 6.99 37.42 -13.67
N ASN A 240 6.80 36.55 -14.66
CA ASN A 240 7.08 36.84 -16.08
C ASN A 240 5.84 36.67 -16.96
N GLY A 241 4.67 36.45 -16.33
CA GLY A 241 3.40 36.24 -17.01
C GLY A 241 2.76 37.57 -17.45
N ARG A 242 1.86 37.47 -18.46
CA ARG A 242 1.13 38.65 -19.00
C ARG A 242 -0.02 39.15 -18.13
N ALA A 243 -0.36 38.39 -17.07
CA ALA A 243 -1.53 38.66 -16.20
C ALA A 243 -1.20 39.47 -14.95
N THR A 244 0.03 39.96 -14.82
CA THR A 244 0.46 40.84 -13.73
C THR A 244 0.56 42.30 -14.23
N ILE A 245 0.24 43.26 -13.36
CA ILE A 245 0.21 44.70 -13.71
C ILE A 245 1.60 45.17 -14.11
N ASN A 246 2.65 44.60 -13.54
CA ASN A 246 4.03 44.79 -13.92
C ASN A 246 4.72 43.42 -14.05
N SER A 247 5.26 43.12 -15.23
CA SER A 247 6.21 42.02 -15.41
C SER A 247 7.48 42.37 -14.65
N SER A 248 7.93 41.52 -13.73
CA SER A 248 9.09 41.66 -12.84
C SER A 248 8.74 42.02 -11.39
N GLU A 249 7.47 42.05 -11.01
CA GLU A 249 7.09 42.12 -9.59
C GLU A 249 7.04 40.75 -8.95
N LYS A 250 7.47 40.70 -7.68
CA LYS A 250 7.29 39.49 -6.87
C LYS A 250 5.81 39.24 -6.61
N LEU A 251 5.39 38.00 -6.83
CA LEU A 251 4.00 37.57 -6.61
C LEU A 251 3.62 37.72 -5.14
N PRO A 252 2.37 38.08 -4.80
CA PRO A 252 1.88 38.14 -3.44
C PRO A 252 1.99 36.79 -2.71
N VAL A 253 2.07 36.86 -1.38
CA VAL A 253 1.92 35.68 -0.51
C VAL A 253 0.58 34.99 -0.78
N GLY A 254 0.61 33.65 -0.92
CA GLY A 254 -0.60 32.88 -1.19
C GLY A 254 -0.37 31.62 -1.97
N THR A 255 -1.48 30.93 -2.26
CA THR A 255 -1.49 29.67 -2.99
C THR A 255 -1.51 29.91 -4.50
N TYR A 256 -0.68 29.15 -5.17
CA TYR A 256 -0.55 29.06 -6.63
C TYR A 256 -0.65 27.61 -7.06
N TYR A 257 -0.81 27.38 -8.37
CA TYR A 257 -0.85 26.04 -8.96
C TYR A 257 0.25 25.93 -10.01
N TYR A 258 0.87 24.77 -10.07
CA TYR A 258 1.90 24.53 -11.08
C TYR A 258 1.52 23.40 -12.03
N VAL A 259 2.07 23.47 -13.23
CA VAL A 259 2.12 22.40 -14.22
C VAL A 259 3.57 22.21 -14.59
N LEU A 260 4.12 21.03 -14.32
CA LEU A 260 5.48 20.65 -14.67
C LEU A 260 5.43 19.55 -15.74
N ASP A 261 5.82 19.92 -16.96
CA ASP A 261 6.05 19.00 -18.07
C ASP A 261 7.53 18.61 -18.07
N PHE A 262 7.82 17.33 -18.02
CA PHE A 262 9.20 16.83 -17.98
C PHE A 262 9.90 16.85 -19.34
N GLY A 263 9.13 17.00 -20.44
CA GLY A 263 9.66 16.99 -21.79
C GLY A 263 10.11 15.61 -22.28
N ASP A 264 9.72 14.56 -21.62
CA ASP A 264 10.01 13.15 -21.92
C ASP A 264 8.81 12.42 -22.55
N GLY A 265 7.68 13.10 -22.72
CA GLY A 265 6.43 12.54 -23.25
C GLY A 265 5.50 11.95 -22.19
N SER A 266 5.89 11.98 -20.92
CA SER A 266 5.02 11.61 -19.81
C SER A 266 3.93 12.66 -19.56
N LYS A 267 2.90 12.31 -18.76
CA LYS A 267 1.89 13.29 -18.36
C LYS A 267 2.51 14.35 -17.45
N PRO A 268 2.18 15.64 -17.64
CA PRO A 268 2.66 16.70 -16.76
C PRO A 268 2.22 16.45 -15.31
N LYS A 269 3.13 16.70 -14.36
CA LYS A 269 2.81 16.71 -12.92
C LYS A 269 2.14 18.04 -12.59
N VAL A 270 1.01 17.99 -11.88
CA VAL A 270 0.27 19.17 -11.46
C VAL A 270 0.14 19.19 -9.95
N GLY A 271 0.13 20.37 -9.36
CA GLY A 271 0.00 20.50 -7.93
C GLY A 271 -0.19 21.96 -7.51
N TRP A 272 -0.14 22.19 -6.21
CA TRP A 272 -0.19 23.52 -5.63
C TRP A 272 1.13 23.86 -4.94
N LEU A 273 1.39 25.13 -4.77
CA LEU A 273 2.51 25.65 -4.01
C LEU A 273 2.08 26.89 -3.24
N TYR A 274 2.73 27.17 -2.11
CA TYR A 274 2.50 28.35 -1.29
C TYR A 274 3.74 29.23 -1.30
N ILE A 275 3.55 30.50 -1.62
CA ILE A 275 4.59 31.53 -1.47
C ILE A 275 4.40 32.20 -0.13
N ASN A 276 5.40 32.08 0.74
CA ASN A 276 5.49 32.77 2.02
C ASN A 276 6.56 33.89 1.95
N ARG A 277 6.60 34.82 2.95
CA ARG A 277 7.66 35.85 3.09
C ARG A 277 7.80 36.32 4.50
#